data_2f93027a82d5660f180b7750c103424d
#
_entry.id   2f93027a82d5660f180b7750c103424d
#
_cell.length_a   1.000
_cell.length_b   1.000
_cell.length_c   1.000
_cell.angle_alpha   90.00
_cell.angle_beta   90.00
_cell.angle_gamma   90.00
#
_symmetry.space_group_name_H-M   'P 1'
#
loop_
_entity.id
_entity.type
_entity.pdbx_description
1 polymer ?
#
loop_
_entity_poly.entity_id
_entity_poly.type
_entity_poly.pdbx_seq_one_letter_code
_entity_poly.pdbx_strand_id
1 'polypeptide(L)'
;KERGALSGKATNPSVQVLFEDNKNNEWNQTEWIKNTLLYLQKNYQVNKANIVGHSMGGVSGLRYLGTYGQDTSLPKIEKFVSIGAPFNDFIDTSQQQTIETELENGPTEKSSRYLDYQEMINVVPEKLPILLIGGQLSPTDLSDGTVPLSSALAVNALLRQRGTQVTSQIIKGENAQHSQLHENPEVDQLLIEFLWPSKK
;
A
#
# COMPACT_ATOMS: atom_id res chain seq x y z
N LYS A 1 -3.59 18.00 13.79
CA LYS A 1 -2.60 18.84 14.52
C LYS A 1 -1.25 18.69 13.83
N GLU A 2 -0.71 19.79 13.28
CA GLU A 2 0.61 19.77 12.62
C GLU A 2 1.74 19.79 13.64
N ARG A 3 2.83 19.09 13.28
CA ARG A 3 4.13 19.22 13.95
C ARG A 3 5.20 19.29 12.85
N GLY A 4 6.09 20.28 12.92
CA GLY A 4 7.10 20.55 11.91
C GLY A 4 6.60 21.46 10.80
N ALA A 5 7.38 21.64 9.74
CA ALA A 5 7.06 22.46 8.60
C ALA A 5 7.63 21.88 7.30
N LEU A 6 6.86 21.96 6.22
CA LEU A 6 7.35 21.71 4.87
C LEU A 6 8.04 22.99 4.37
N SER A 7 9.36 23.05 4.48
CA SER A 7 10.13 24.27 4.18
C SER A 7 10.29 24.56 2.68
N GLY A 8 9.92 23.65 1.81
CA GLY A 8 10.18 23.72 0.36
C GLY A 8 11.67 23.58 -0.02
N LYS A 9 12.56 23.45 0.96
CA LYS A 9 14.01 23.30 0.76
C LYS A 9 14.49 21.86 0.94
N ALA A 10 13.66 20.99 1.53
CA ALA A 10 14.02 19.60 1.76
C ALA A 10 13.94 18.81 0.45
N THR A 11 14.95 17.99 0.18
CA THR A 11 14.87 16.96 -0.84
C THR A 11 14.00 15.83 -0.31
N ASN A 12 12.97 15.42 -1.09
CA ASN A 12 12.06 14.35 -0.72
C ASN A 12 11.38 14.54 0.66
N PRO A 13 10.63 15.63 0.89
CA PRO A 13 9.96 15.83 2.16
C PRO A 13 8.92 14.73 2.39
N SER A 14 8.82 14.24 3.62
CA SER A 14 7.82 13.26 4.04
C SER A 14 6.89 13.83 5.09
N VAL A 15 5.64 13.39 5.05
CA VAL A 15 4.60 13.74 6.03
C VAL A 15 4.08 12.45 6.64
N GLN A 16 4.25 12.29 7.94
CA GLN A 16 3.60 11.22 8.68
C GLN A 16 2.17 11.64 9.02
N VAL A 17 1.21 10.83 8.60
CA VAL A 17 -0.21 11.04 8.89
C VAL A 17 -0.62 10.10 10.02
N LEU A 18 -1.06 10.68 11.13
CA LEU A 18 -1.59 9.94 12.27
C LEU A 18 -3.09 10.25 12.40
N PHE A 19 -3.92 9.23 12.33
CA PHE A 19 -5.35 9.38 12.56
C PHE A 19 -5.64 9.41 14.06
N GLU A 20 -6.54 10.28 14.51
CA GLU A 20 -6.98 10.33 15.92
C GLU A 20 -7.63 9.01 16.35
N ASP A 21 -8.40 8.41 15.46
CA ASP A 21 -8.99 7.09 15.61
C ASP A 21 -8.34 6.12 14.61
N ASN A 22 -7.20 5.54 15.00
CA ASN A 22 -6.45 4.61 14.15
C ASN A 22 -7.10 3.22 14.04
N LYS A 23 -8.17 2.95 14.78
CA LYS A 23 -8.97 1.72 14.71
C LYS A 23 -10.24 1.88 13.90
N ASN A 24 -10.45 3.05 13.31
CA ASN A 24 -11.61 3.31 12.45
C ASN A 24 -11.55 2.48 11.16
N ASN A 25 -12.69 2.38 10.49
CA ASN A 25 -12.81 1.63 9.25
C ASN A 25 -12.05 2.28 8.08
N GLU A 26 -11.77 1.49 7.07
CA GLU A 26 -11.01 1.89 5.90
C GLU A 26 -11.69 2.96 5.03
N TRP A 27 -13.02 3.07 5.06
CA TRP A 27 -13.76 4.09 4.32
C TRP A 27 -13.52 5.47 4.93
N ASN A 28 -13.64 5.61 6.24
CA ASN A 28 -13.33 6.85 6.94
C ASN A 28 -11.85 7.23 6.80
N GLN A 29 -10.94 6.27 6.90
CA GLN A 29 -9.51 6.50 6.68
C GLN A 29 -9.23 6.97 5.25
N THR A 30 -9.93 6.45 4.26
CA THR A 30 -9.86 6.91 2.86
C THR A 30 -10.24 8.39 2.73
N GLU A 31 -11.32 8.81 3.36
CA GLU A 31 -11.71 10.23 3.41
C GLU A 31 -10.67 11.11 4.12
N TRP A 32 -10.06 10.60 5.17
CA TRP A 32 -9.00 11.35 5.89
C TRP A 32 -7.72 11.48 5.07
N ILE A 33 -7.36 10.48 4.26
CA ILE A 33 -6.27 10.57 3.28
C ILE A 33 -6.58 11.68 2.28
N LYS A 34 -7.77 11.68 1.69
CA LYS A 34 -8.23 12.74 0.78
C LYS A 34 -8.14 14.12 1.40
N ASN A 35 -8.70 14.29 2.62
CA ASN A 35 -8.69 15.57 3.33
C ASN A 35 -7.26 16.04 3.66
N THR A 36 -6.35 15.10 3.98
CA THR A 36 -4.94 15.40 4.19
C THR A 36 -4.28 15.91 2.91
N LEU A 37 -4.53 15.26 1.77
CA LEU A 37 -3.98 15.68 0.48
C LEU A 37 -4.52 17.05 0.06
N LEU A 38 -5.82 17.32 0.23
CA LEU A 38 -6.42 18.64 0.00
C LEU A 38 -5.80 19.71 0.90
N TYR A 39 -5.57 19.38 2.17
CA TYR A 39 -4.92 20.29 3.10
C TYR A 39 -3.49 20.63 2.65
N LEU A 40 -2.71 19.64 2.25
CA LEU A 40 -1.35 19.81 1.74
C LEU A 40 -1.33 20.61 0.44
N GLN A 41 -2.29 20.39 -0.45
CA GLN A 41 -2.44 21.14 -1.68
C GLN A 41 -2.72 22.62 -1.39
N LYS A 42 -3.69 22.88 -0.54
CA LYS A 42 -4.13 24.25 -0.22
C LYS A 42 -3.07 25.06 0.52
N ASN A 43 -2.38 24.46 1.48
CA ASN A 43 -1.49 25.19 2.38
C ASN A 43 -0.02 25.17 1.95
N TYR A 44 0.38 24.15 1.16
CA TYR A 44 1.78 23.92 0.78
C TYR A 44 1.98 23.75 -0.73
N GLN A 45 0.95 23.95 -1.54
CA GLN A 45 0.95 23.79 -3.01
C GLN A 45 1.45 22.38 -3.45
N VAL A 46 1.19 21.35 -2.64
CA VAL A 46 1.51 19.96 -2.99
C VAL A 46 0.54 19.48 -4.06
N ASN A 47 1.03 19.29 -5.29
CA ASN A 47 0.23 18.84 -6.43
C ASN A 47 0.52 17.39 -6.83
N LYS A 48 1.54 16.79 -6.21
CA LYS A 48 1.97 15.41 -6.43
C LYS A 48 2.42 14.81 -5.12
N ALA A 49 2.10 13.53 -4.90
CA ALA A 49 2.49 12.81 -3.70
C ALA A 49 2.75 11.33 -4.01
N ASN A 50 3.53 10.67 -3.17
CA ASN A 50 3.57 9.22 -3.06
C ASN A 50 2.83 8.82 -1.79
N ILE A 51 2.19 7.66 -1.79
CA ILE A 51 1.55 7.10 -0.59
C ILE A 51 2.34 5.86 -0.18
N VAL A 52 2.70 5.80 1.10
CA VAL A 52 3.25 4.60 1.75
C VAL A 52 2.33 4.25 2.91
N GLY A 53 1.79 3.04 2.92
CA GLY A 53 0.88 2.57 3.95
C GLY A 53 1.30 1.23 4.54
N HIS A 54 1.36 1.15 5.88
CA HIS A 54 1.56 -0.10 6.60
C HIS A 54 0.23 -0.64 7.10
N SER A 55 0.03 -1.96 7.02
CA SER A 55 -1.18 -2.63 7.52
C SER A 55 -2.46 -1.99 6.97
N MET A 56 -3.38 -1.58 7.83
CA MET A 56 -4.61 -0.88 7.41
C MET A 56 -4.35 0.42 6.64
N GLY A 57 -3.19 1.05 6.82
CA GLY A 57 -2.79 2.21 6.01
C GLY A 57 -2.58 1.86 4.53
N GLY A 58 -2.09 0.66 4.24
CA GLY A 58 -2.00 0.12 2.87
C GLY A 58 -3.38 -0.17 2.28
N VAL A 59 -4.27 -0.80 3.07
CA VAL A 59 -5.67 -1.05 2.70
C VAL A 59 -6.37 0.25 2.32
N SER A 60 -6.32 1.25 3.19
CA SER A 60 -6.96 2.56 2.97
C SER A 60 -6.32 3.33 1.83
N GLY A 61 -5.01 3.19 1.61
CA GLY A 61 -4.29 3.78 0.49
C GLY A 61 -4.75 3.23 -0.87
N LEU A 62 -4.93 1.90 -0.98
CA LEU A 62 -5.46 1.30 -2.21
C LEU A 62 -6.93 1.68 -2.43
N ARG A 63 -7.74 1.72 -1.35
CA ARG A 63 -9.13 2.19 -1.44
C ARG A 63 -9.20 3.66 -1.89
N TYR A 64 -8.29 4.51 -1.41
CA TYR A 64 -8.18 5.89 -1.90
C TYR A 64 -7.94 5.94 -3.41
N LEU A 65 -7.03 5.12 -3.92
CA LEU A 65 -6.75 5.04 -5.37
C LEU A 65 -7.96 4.51 -6.16
N GLY A 66 -8.69 3.53 -5.62
CA GLY A 66 -9.89 2.97 -6.22
C GLY A 66 -11.12 3.89 -6.14
N THR A 67 -11.08 4.91 -5.26
CA THR A 67 -12.19 5.87 -5.11
C THR A 67 -11.89 7.19 -5.81
N TYR A 68 -10.66 7.70 -5.66
CA TYR A 68 -10.27 9.05 -6.08
C TYR A 68 -9.14 9.09 -7.10
N GLY A 69 -8.64 7.94 -7.55
CA GLY A 69 -7.42 7.85 -8.36
C GLY A 69 -7.48 8.61 -9.70
N GLN A 70 -8.68 8.90 -10.21
CA GLN A 70 -8.88 9.68 -11.44
C GLN A 70 -9.40 11.10 -11.18
N ASP A 71 -9.53 11.53 -9.94
CA ASP A 71 -9.97 12.88 -9.61
C ASP A 71 -8.83 13.88 -9.79
N THR A 72 -8.89 14.65 -10.88
CA THR A 72 -7.87 15.65 -11.25
C THR A 72 -7.86 16.89 -10.36
N SER A 73 -8.85 17.06 -9.49
CA SER A 73 -8.88 18.16 -8.50
C SER A 73 -7.99 17.89 -7.28
N LEU A 74 -7.58 16.64 -7.10
CA LEU A 74 -6.72 16.19 -6.00
C LEU A 74 -5.26 16.12 -6.43
N PRO A 75 -4.29 16.18 -5.50
CA PRO A 75 -2.89 15.90 -5.79
C PRO A 75 -2.71 14.54 -6.47
N LYS A 76 -1.98 14.54 -7.58
CA LYS A 76 -1.70 13.31 -8.32
C LYS A 76 -0.85 12.36 -7.48
N ILE A 77 -1.27 11.11 -7.33
CA ILE A 77 -0.43 10.08 -6.75
C ILE A 77 0.50 9.53 -7.84
N GLU A 78 1.80 9.62 -7.60
CA GLU A 78 2.81 9.19 -8.56
C GLU A 78 3.32 7.76 -8.28
N LYS A 79 3.29 7.32 -7.01
CA LYS A 79 3.64 5.95 -6.60
C LYS A 79 2.84 5.56 -5.37
N PHE A 80 2.61 4.25 -5.23
CA PHE A 80 1.97 3.67 -4.05
C PHE A 80 2.80 2.50 -3.53
N VAL A 81 2.99 2.45 -2.21
CA VAL A 81 3.62 1.33 -1.52
C VAL A 81 2.72 0.84 -0.41
N SER A 82 2.52 -0.47 -0.33
CA SER A 82 1.89 -1.12 0.81
C SER A 82 2.87 -2.07 1.50
N ILE A 83 2.85 -2.09 2.82
CA ILE A 83 3.69 -2.94 3.67
C ILE A 83 2.77 -3.75 4.58
N GLY A 84 2.74 -5.08 4.41
CA GLY A 84 1.95 -5.99 5.25
C GLY A 84 0.44 -5.65 5.29
N ALA A 85 -0.15 -5.21 4.18
CA ALA A 85 -1.55 -4.79 4.16
C ALA A 85 -2.49 -5.99 3.91
N PRO A 86 -3.52 -6.22 4.76
CA PRO A 86 -4.43 -7.36 4.60
C PRO A 86 -5.48 -7.11 3.51
N PHE A 87 -5.06 -7.17 2.24
CA PHE A 87 -5.94 -6.90 1.09
C PHE A 87 -7.04 -7.94 0.88
N ASN A 88 -6.83 -9.16 1.37
CA ASN A 88 -7.83 -10.22 1.39
C ASN A 88 -8.25 -10.57 2.83
N ASP A 89 -8.37 -9.54 3.69
CA ASP A 89 -8.54 -9.71 5.13
C ASP A 89 -7.45 -10.64 5.69
N PHE A 90 -7.81 -11.56 6.59
CA PHE A 90 -6.87 -12.53 7.16
C PHE A 90 -7.04 -13.93 6.56
N ILE A 91 -7.60 -14.03 5.34
CA ILE A 91 -7.76 -15.30 4.63
C ILE A 91 -6.38 -15.76 4.13
N ASP A 92 -5.98 -16.96 4.55
CA ASP A 92 -4.76 -17.62 4.10
C ASP A 92 -5.09 -18.69 3.04
N THR A 93 -4.71 -18.44 1.81
CA THR A 93 -4.91 -19.34 0.67
C THR A 93 -3.69 -20.23 0.40
N SER A 94 -2.63 -20.17 1.22
CA SER A 94 -1.37 -20.86 1.01
C SER A 94 -1.47 -22.39 1.02
N GLN A 95 -2.54 -22.95 1.62
CA GLN A 95 -2.83 -24.38 1.58
C GLN A 95 -3.56 -24.82 0.29
N GLN A 96 -4.06 -23.89 -0.49
CA GLN A 96 -4.85 -24.14 -1.70
C GLN A 96 -4.04 -23.87 -2.97
N GLN A 97 -3.10 -22.95 -2.92
CA GLN A 97 -2.25 -22.57 -4.05
C GLN A 97 -0.91 -21.98 -3.59
N THR A 98 0.06 -21.95 -4.50
CA THR A 98 1.36 -21.32 -4.23
C THR A 98 1.26 -19.79 -4.33
N ILE A 99 2.23 -19.10 -3.73
CA ILE A 99 2.31 -17.62 -3.84
C ILE A 99 2.49 -17.18 -5.30
N GLU A 100 3.25 -17.92 -6.09
CA GLU A 100 3.42 -17.62 -7.53
C GLU A 100 2.08 -17.68 -8.26
N THR A 101 1.26 -18.70 -7.99
CA THR A 101 -0.09 -18.84 -8.56
C THR A 101 -1.01 -17.70 -8.10
N GLU A 102 -0.92 -17.31 -6.82
CA GLU A 102 -1.66 -16.18 -6.27
C GLU A 102 -1.30 -14.86 -6.96
N LEU A 103 -0.01 -14.62 -7.17
CA LEU A 103 0.47 -13.43 -7.88
C LEU A 103 -0.02 -13.37 -9.34
N GLU A 104 -0.22 -14.51 -9.99
CA GLU A 104 -0.70 -14.57 -11.37
C GLU A 104 -2.21 -14.46 -11.47
N ASN A 105 -2.95 -15.16 -10.62
CA ASN A 105 -4.38 -15.41 -10.78
C ASN A 105 -5.24 -14.72 -9.70
N GLY A 106 -4.63 -14.27 -8.60
CA GLY A 106 -5.33 -13.76 -7.42
C GLY A 106 -5.79 -14.89 -6.49
N PRO A 107 -6.47 -14.55 -5.38
CA PRO A 107 -6.86 -15.50 -4.35
C PRO A 107 -7.97 -16.44 -4.81
N THR A 108 -7.85 -17.73 -4.41
CA THR A 108 -8.88 -18.76 -4.61
C THR A 108 -10.11 -18.49 -3.75
N GLU A 109 -9.93 -17.96 -2.54
CA GLU A 109 -10.98 -17.51 -1.64
C GLU A 109 -10.89 -16.00 -1.46
N LYS A 110 -12.00 -15.30 -1.69
CA LYS A 110 -12.06 -13.83 -1.74
C LYS A 110 -12.89 -13.27 -0.60
N SER A 111 -12.29 -12.40 0.19
CA SER A 111 -13.00 -11.62 1.20
C SER A 111 -13.90 -10.55 0.55
N SER A 112 -14.80 -9.97 1.34
CA SER A 112 -15.60 -8.82 0.90
C SER A 112 -14.72 -7.63 0.53
N ARG A 113 -13.63 -7.40 1.26
CA ARG A 113 -12.65 -6.34 0.94
C ARG A 113 -12.00 -6.56 -0.43
N TYR A 114 -11.58 -7.78 -0.74
CA TYR A 114 -11.02 -8.08 -2.06
C TYR A 114 -12.04 -7.87 -3.18
N LEU A 115 -13.30 -8.28 -2.96
CA LEU A 115 -14.38 -8.05 -3.92
C LEU A 115 -14.64 -6.55 -4.15
N ASP A 116 -14.60 -5.73 -3.10
CA ASP A 116 -14.68 -4.26 -3.22
C ASP A 116 -13.55 -3.72 -4.13
N TYR A 117 -12.32 -4.22 -3.99
CA TYR A 117 -11.22 -3.82 -4.88
C TYR A 117 -11.47 -4.23 -6.32
N GLN A 118 -12.07 -5.40 -6.57
CA GLN A 118 -12.44 -5.80 -7.94
C GLN A 118 -13.45 -4.81 -8.57
N GLU A 119 -14.40 -4.33 -7.80
CA GLU A 119 -15.40 -3.36 -8.29
C GLU A 119 -14.78 -1.99 -8.59
N MET A 120 -13.86 -1.52 -7.74
CA MET A 120 -13.27 -0.19 -7.87
C MET A 120 -11.98 -0.15 -8.72
N ILE A 121 -11.48 -1.28 -9.20
CA ILE A 121 -10.15 -1.35 -9.84
C ILE A 121 -10.01 -0.43 -11.05
N ASN A 122 -11.08 -0.17 -11.78
CA ASN A 122 -11.08 0.69 -12.97
C ASN A 122 -10.83 2.17 -12.67
N VAL A 123 -10.94 2.60 -11.41
CA VAL A 123 -10.63 3.96 -10.95
C VAL A 123 -9.14 4.09 -10.59
N VAL A 124 -8.46 2.99 -10.25
CA VAL A 124 -7.02 3.00 -10.01
C VAL A 124 -6.30 3.46 -11.28
N PRO A 125 -5.39 4.44 -11.22
CA PRO A 125 -4.71 4.96 -12.41
C PRO A 125 -3.89 3.88 -13.12
N GLU A 126 -4.05 3.79 -14.44
CA GLU A 126 -3.20 2.94 -15.28
C GLU A 126 -1.74 3.38 -15.20
N LYS A 127 -0.82 2.42 -15.34
CA LYS A 127 0.64 2.64 -15.29
C LYS A 127 1.16 3.23 -13.98
N LEU A 128 0.32 3.33 -12.93
CA LEU A 128 0.78 3.73 -11.61
C LEU A 128 1.81 2.71 -11.09
N PRO A 129 3.03 3.13 -10.74
CA PRO A 129 3.98 2.24 -10.08
C PRO A 129 3.50 1.88 -8.67
N ILE A 130 3.42 0.58 -8.39
CA ILE A 130 2.96 0.04 -7.10
C ILE A 130 3.96 -0.98 -6.60
N LEU A 131 4.33 -0.88 -5.32
CA LEU A 131 5.14 -1.84 -4.61
C LEU A 131 4.32 -2.48 -3.49
N LEU A 132 4.15 -3.80 -3.56
CA LEU A 132 3.50 -4.59 -2.52
C LEU A 132 4.60 -5.33 -1.73
N ILE A 133 4.63 -5.16 -0.42
CA ILE A 133 5.59 -5.82 0.47
C ILE A 133 4.83 -6.72 1.43
N GLY A 134 5.14 -8.01 1.45
CA GLY A 134 4.64 -8.98 2.42
C GLY A 134 5.76 -9.59 3.25
N GLY A 135 5.44 -10.03 4.46
CA GLY A 135 6.39 -10.70 5.35
C GLY A 135 6.15 -12.22 5.39
N GLN A 136 7.25 -12.96 5.52
CA GLN A 136 7.28 -14.41 5.71
C GLN A 136 8.24 -14.75 6.84
N LEU A 137 7.73 -15.19 7.99
CA LEU A 137 8.56 -15.46 9.17
C LEU A 137 9.46 -16.68 9.00
N SER A 138 8.96 -17.74 8.33
CA SER A 138 9.74 -18.97 8.08
C SER A 138 9.24 -19.71 6.84
N PRO A 139 9.94 -20.76 6.39
CA PRO A 139 9.44 -21.60 5.30
C PRO A 139 8.10 -22.31 5.58
N THR A 140 7.76 -22.48 6.87
CA THR A 140 6.50 -23.10 7.33
C THR A 140 5.48 -22.10 7.86
N ASP A 141 5.86 -20.82 7.99
CA ASP A 141 4.97 -19.72 8.39
C ASP A 141 4.97 -18.67 7.28
N LEU A 142 4.01 -18.80 6.38
CA LEU A 142 3.80 -17.89 5.24
C LEU A 142 2.97 -16.68 5.67
N SER A 143 3.40 -16.04 6.74
CA SER A 143 2.81 -14.80 7.26
C SER A 143 3.87 -13.90 7.89
N ASP A 144 3.50 -12.67 8.21
CA ASP A 144 4.29 -11.77 9.06
C ASP A 144 3.93 -11.91 10.56
N GLY A 145 3.23 -13.01 10.91
CA GLY A 145 2.69 -13.27 12.26
C GLY A 145 1.34 -12.59 12.53
N THR A 146 0.83 -11.81 11.60
CA THR A 146 -0.47 -11.13 11.69
C THR A 146 -1.24 -11.26 10.38
N VAL A 147 -0.61 -10.94 9.27
CA VAL A 147 -1.21 -10.95 7.93
C VAL A 147 -0.62 -12.09 7.12
N PRO A 148 -1.45 -13.01 6.57
CA PRO A 148 -0.98 -14.02 5.63
C PRO A 148 -0.29 -13.37 4.42
N LEU A 149 0.82 -13.96 3.96
CA LEU A 149 1.55 -13.48 2.80
C LEU A 149 0.66 -13.44 1.54
N SER A 150 -0.20 -14.47 1.39
CA SER A 150 -1.20 -14.53 0.33
C SER A 150 -2.13 -13.31 0.37
N SER A 151 -2.60 -12.91 1.55
CA SER A 151 -3.44 -11.72 1.70
C SER A 151 -2.70 -10.41 1.41
N ALA A 152 -1.46 -10.29 1.88
CA ALA A 152 -0.64 -9.08 1.65
C ALA A 152 -0.34 -8.84 0.16
N LEU A 153 -0.31 -9.89 -0.64
CA LEU A 153 0.01 -9.84 -2.07
C LEU A 153 -1.22 -10.10 -2.97
N ALA A 154 -2.40 -10.37 -2.40
CA ALA A 154 -3.60 -10.80 -3.09
C ALA A 154 -3.99 -9.93 -4.30
N VAL A 155 -3.82 -8.62 -4.19
CA VAL A 155 -4.24 -7.66 -5.23
C VAL A 155 -3.26 -7.55 -6.41
N ASN A 156 -2.14 -8.31 -6.40
CA ASN A 156 -1.13 -8.23 -7.47
C ASN A 156 -1.73 -8.53 -8.85
N ALA A 157 -2.45 -9.65 -9.00
CA ALA A 157 -3.06 -10.04 -10.27
C ALA A 157 -4.08 -8.99 -10.74
N LEU A 158 -4.92 -8.51 -9.84
CA LEU A 158 -5.94 -7.50 -10.12
C LEU A 158 -5.33 -6.19 -10.60
N LEU A 159 -4.28 -5.71 -9.95
CA LEU A 159 -3.54 -4.51 -10.33
C LEU A 159 -2.84 -4.67 -11.68
N ARG A 160 -2.21 -5.83 -11.94
CA ARG A 160 -1.60 -6.12 -13.25
C ARG A 160 -2.63 -6.12 -14.37
N GLN A 161 -3.79 -6.73 -14.17
CA GLN A 161 -4.90 -6.72 -15.13
C GLN A 161 -5.40 -5.30 -15.42
N ARG A 162 -5.36 -4.41 -14.41
CA ARG A 162 -5.68 -2.99 -14.60
C ARG A 162 -4.63 -2.25 -15.44
N GLY A 163 -3.44 -2.80 -15.61
CA GLY A 163 -2.32 -2.18 -16.34
C GLY A 163 -1.42 -1.31 -15.47
N THR A 164 -1.46 -1.49 -14.14
CA THR A 164 -0.49 -0.84 -13.23
C THR A 164 0.89 -1.50 -13.34
N GLN A 165 1.93 -0.77 -12.95
CA GLN A 165 3.30 -1.30 -12.87
C GLN A 165 3.53 -1.86 -11.46
N VAL A 166 2.99 -3.05 -11.18
CA VAL A 166 3.06 -3.65 -9.85
C VAL A 166 4.30 -4.54 -9.70
N THR A 167 5.01 -4.37 -8.59
CA THR A 167 6.11 -5.21 -8.12
C THR A 167 5.75 -5.74 -6.74
N SER A 168 5.97 -7.03 -6.51
CA SER A 168 5.78 -7.68 -5.20
C SER A 168 7.11 -8.11 -4.63
N GLN A 169 7.34 -7.87 -3.34
CA GLN A 169 8.54 -8.24 -2.58
C GLN A 169 8.15 -9.00 -1.32
N ILE A 170 8.94 -9.99 -0.99
CA ILE A 170 8.76 -10.84 0.20
C ILE A 170 9.96 -10.66 1.11
N ILE A 171 9.75 -10.10 2.27
CA ILE A 171 10.75 -10.00 3.34
C ILE A 171 10.70 -11.29 4.14
N LYS A 172 11.86 -11.92 4.39
CA LYS A 172 11.94 -13.25 5.02
C LYS A 172 12.69 -13.19 6.35
N GLY A 173 12.29 -14.08 7.27
CA GLY A 173 12.94 -14.27 8.56
C GLY A 173 12.30 -13.47 9.69
N GLU A 174 12.94 -13.49 10.86
CA GLU A 174 12.38 -12.92 12.09
C GLU A 174 12.05 -11.43 11.98
N ASN A 175 12.84 -10.67 11.24
CA ASN A 175 12.63 -9.23 11.01
C ASN A 175 11.48 -8.93 10.02
N ALA A 176 10.83 -9.97 9.48
CA ALA A 176 9.62 -9.85 8.66
C ALA A 176 8.33 -9.78 9.50
N GLN A 177 8.43 -9.75 10.84
CA GLN A 177 7.29 -9.65 11.73
C GLN A 177 6.52 -8.34 11.48
N HIS A 178 5.20 -8.41 11.56
CA HIS A 178 4.27 -7.36 11.15
C HIS A 178 4.64 -5.94 11.60
N SER A 179 4.88 -5.76 12.90
CA SER A 179 5.25 -4.45 13.45
C SER A 179 6.71 -4.08 13.21
N GLN A 180 7.55 -5.01 12.78
CA GLN A 180 8.96 -4.75 12.45
C GLN A 180 9.18 -4.45 10.96
N LEU A 181 8.25 -4.82 10.09
CA LEU A 181 8.37 -4.57 8.66
C LEU A 181 8.60 -3.08 8.35
N HIS A 182 7.93 -2.17 9.05
CA HIS A 182 8.09 -0.72 8.83
C HIS A 182 9.33 -0.11 9.51
N GLU A 183 10.08 -0.90 10.28
CA GLU A 183 11.37 -0.54 10.89
C GLU A 183 12.53 -1.38 10.29
N ASN A 184 12.27 -2.14 9.23
CA ASN A 184 13.23 -3.07 8.64
C ASN A 184 14.13 -2.35 7.62
N PRO A 185 15.47 -2.38 7.79
CA PRO A 185 16.40 -1.72 6.86
C PRO A 185 16.30 -2.24 5.40
N GLU A 186 15.92 -3.50 5.19
CA GLU A 186 15.69 -4.04 3.84
C GLU A 186 14.45 -3.37 3.20
N VAL A 187 13.39 -3.16 3.98
CA VAL A 187 12.20 -2.43 3.53
C VAL A 187 12.56 -0.97 3.25
N ASP A 188 13.34 -0.31 4.11
CA ASP A 188 13.80 1.05 3.88
C ASP A 188 14.56 1.18 2.56
N GLN A 189 15.47 0.23 2.26
CA GLN A 189 16.22 0.21 1.01
C GLN A 189 15.29 0.06 -0.20
N LEU A 190 14.31 -0.86 -0.15
CA LEU A 190 13.30 -1.04 -1.20
C LEU A 190 12.48 0.23 -1.41
N LEU A 191 12.10 0.91 -0.34
CA LEU A 191 11.36 2.17 -0.42
C LEU A 191 12.18 3.27 -1.10
N ILE A 192 13.46 3.42 -0.71
CA ILE A 192 14.36 4.43 -1.29
C ILE A 192 14.52 4.18 -2.79
N GLU A 193 14.83 2.96 -3.19
CA GLU A 193 15.03 2.59 -4.60
C GLU A 193 13.76 2.75 -5.42
N PHE A 194 12.61 2.39 -4.86
CA PHE A 194 11.33 2.50 -5.55
C PHE A 194 10.86 3.94 -5.65
N LEU A 195 10.88 4.69 -4.56
CA LEU A 195 10.35 6.06 -4.52
C LEU A 195 11.28 7.05 -5.24
N TRP A 196 12.59 6.91 -5.08
CA TRP A 196 13.60 7.83 -5.60
C TRP A 196 14.72 7.08 -6.33
N PRO A 197 14.41 6.42 -7.47
CA PRO A 197 15.43 5.70 -8.21
C PRO A 197 16.56 6.64 -8.63
N SER A 198 17.79 6.19 -8.42
CA SER A 198 18.98 6.92 -8.90
C SER A 198 18.85 7.16 -10.41
N LYS A 199 19.04 8.39 -10.84
CA LYS A 199 19.12 8.67 -12.28
C LYS A 199 20.31 7.88 -12.85
N LYS A 200 19.99 6.94 -13.73
CA LYS A 200 21.03 6.29 -14.55
C LYS A 200 21.58 7.29 -15.58
#